data_c455994fbde6874f19a84a3288305927
#
_entry.id   c455994fbde6874f19a84a3288305927
#
_cell.length_a   1.000
_cell.length_b   1.000
_cell.length_c   1.000
_cell.angle_alpha   90.00
_cell.angle_beta   90.00
_cell.angle_gamma   90.00
#
_symmetry.space_group_name_H-M   'P 1'
#
loop_
_entity.id
_entity.type
_entity.pdbx_description
1 polymer ?
#
loop_
_entity_poly.entity_id
_entity_poly.type
_entity_poly.pdbx_seq_one_letter_code
_entity_poly.pdbx_strand_id
1 'polypeptide(L)'
;MKEKRNRAEIVERCVELWEASVRATHDFLVEGDIEFYRPFVRENCEKLPLLLHYEGDEIVAFLGYDMTSIEMLFVDPDYRGKGIGRDLIEWAIEDVHAETVAVNEQNGQAVSFYARMGFEVERRTETDGCGKPYPILYLRLKNPPQRMVKVTGDKKAYLHLLLDADPCEAMVDRYLEESDMFVLERDGKVIGEAVVDEKGEIKNLAVLPEYQGKLYGMYILSFLAGYYKDRFSCL
;
A
#
# COMPACT_ATOMS: atom_id res chain seq x y z
N MET A 1 13.56 7.70 31.34
CA MET A 1 12.67 6.83 30.53
C MET A 1 11.67 7.76 29.85
N LYS A 2 11.71 7.89 28.52
CA LYS A 2 10.69 8.68 27.82
C LYS A 2 9.38 7.92 27.90
N GLU A 3 8.32 8.55 28.37
CA GLU A 3 6.97 8.00 28.30
C GLU A 3 6.63 7.83 26.81
N LYS A 4 6.39 6.59 26.36
CA LYS A 4 5.88 6.34 25.02
C LYS A 4 4.46 6.91 24.97
N ARG A 5 4.19 7.86 24.06
CA ARG A 5 2.83 8.33 23.79
C ARG A 5 1.92 7.10 23.57
N ASN A 6 0.76 7.11 24.18
CA ASN A 6 -0.23 6.07 23.95
C ASN A 6 -0.90 6.26 22.58
N ARG A 7 -1.63 5.25 22.10
CA ARG A 7 -2.26 5.30 20.76
C ARG A 7 -3.20 6.49 20.60
N ALA A 8 -3.97 6.82 21.62
CA ALA A 8 -4.92 7.94 21.57
C ALA A 8 -4.20 9.29 21.39
N GLU A 9 -3.10 9.52 22.10
CA GLU A 9 -2.27 10.72 21.95
C GLU A 9 -1.64 10.82 20.55
N ILE A 10 -1.21 9.68 19.98
CA ILE A 10 -0.70 9.62 18.61
C ILE A 10 -1.79 10.00 17.62
N VAL A 11 -2.97 9.41 17.74
CA VAL A 11 -4.12 9.68 16.86
C VAL A 11 -4.48 11.17 16.91
N GLU A 12 -4.58 11.75 18.11
CA GLU A 12 -4.90 13.17 18.27
C GLU A 12 -3.88 14.05 17.55
N ARG A 13 -2.58 13.77 17.75
CA ARG A 13 -1.52 14.52 17.08
C ARG A 13 -1.55 14.35 15.56
N CYS A 14 -1.87 13.17 15.05
CA CYS A 14 -2.03 12.93 13.60
C CYS A 14 -3.21 13.73 13.02
N VAL A 15 -4.33 13.83 13.75
CA VAL A 15 -5.49 14.64 13.33
C VAL A 15 -5.12 16.14 13.30
N GLU A 16 -4.39 16.64 14.30
CA GLU A 16 -3.89 18.03 14.30
C GLU A 16 -2.95 18.29 13.11
N LEU A 17 -2.02 17.36 12.84
CA LEU A 17 -1.10 17.44 11.70
C LEU A 17 -1.84 17.45 10.37
N TRP A 18 -2.83 16.55 10.23
CA TRP A 18 -3.68 16.52 9.06
C TRP A 18 -4.35 17.87 8.83
N GLU A 19 -5.00 18.43 9.86
CA GLU A 19 -5.71 19.70 9.75
C GLU A 19 -4.77 20.86 9.40
N ALA A 20 -3.62 20.98 10.09
CA ALA A 20 -2.63 22.01 9.80
C ALA A 20 -2.12 21.88 8.34
N SER A 21 -1.88 20.65 7.89
CA SER A 21 -1.43 20.37 6.53
C SER A 21 -2.48 20.70 5.48
N VAL A 22 -3.74 20.33 5.72
CA VAL A 22 -4.87 20.61 4.82
C VAL A 22 -5.10 22.11 4.71
N ARG A 23 -5.15 22.82 5.82
CA ARG A 23 -5.32 24.29 5.84
C ARG A 23 -4.22 25.03 5.07
N ALA A 24 -3.01 24.47 5.02
CA ALA A 24 -1.89 25.05 4.31
C ALA A 24 -1.84 24.73 2.80
N THR A 25 -2.64 23.78 2.28
CA THR A 25 -2.51 23.30 0.89
C THR A 25 -3.80 23.04 0.15
N HIS A 26 -4.95 23.01 0.84
CA HIS A 26 -6.24 22.67 0.24
C HIS A 26 -7.14 23.91 0.20
N ASP A 27 -6.70 24.99 -0.47
CA ASP A 27 -7.43 26.25 -0.62
C ASP A 27 -8.85 26.07 -1.19
N PHE A 28 -9.10 24.93 -1.82
CA PHE A 28 -10.39 24.56 -2.40
C PHE A 28 -11.37 23.97 -1.36
N LEU A 29 -10.92 23.57 -0.16
CA LEU A 29 -11.79 23.08 0.90
C LEU A 29 -12.36 24.23 1.70
N VAL A 30 -13.67 24.19 1.95
CA VAL A 30 -14.32 25.12 2.86
C VAL A 30 -14.26 24.61 4.31
N GLU A 31 -14.37 25.51 5.28
CA GLU A 31 -14.27 25.16 6.73
C GLU A 31 -15.18 23.99 7.12
N GLY A 32 -16.44 24.01 6.70
CA GLY A 32 -17.39 22.95 6.99
C GLY A 32 -16.99 21.57 6.43
N ASP A 33 -16.17 21.51 5.37
CA ASP A 33 -15.67 20.27 4.84
C ASP A 33 -14.48 19.75 5.66
N ILE A 34 -13.63 20.62 6.17
CA ILE A 34 -12.55 20.23 7.10
C ILE A 34 -13.17 19.61 8.37
N GLU A 35 -14.20 20.24 8.92
CA GLU A 35 -14.94 19.70 10.08
C GLU A 35 -15.61 18.36 9.74
N PHE A 36 -16.19 18.24 8.54
CA PHE A 36 -16.83 17.01 8.06
C PHE A 36 -15.84 15.84 7.94
N TYR A 37 -14.62 16.07 7.42
CA TYR A 37 -13.64 15.00 7.25
C TYR A 37 -12.89 14.61 8.52
N ARG A 38 -12.81 15.47 9.52
CA ARG A 38 -12.07 15.22 10.79
C ARG A 38 -12.41 13.88 11.45
N PRO A 39 -13.69 13.45 11.61
CA PRO A 39 -14.02 12.13 12.17
C PRO A 39 -13.49 10.97 11.35
N PHE A 40 -13.53 11.05 10.01
CA PHE A 40 -13.02 10.00 9.11
C PHE A 40 -11.48 9.90 9.20
N VAL A 41 -10.79 11.02 9.29
CA VAL A 41 -9.34 11.05 9.50
C VAL A 41 -8.97 10.40 10.82
N ARG A 42 -9.69 10.71 11.90
CA ARG A 42 -9.52 10.08 13.20
C ARG A 42 -9.70 8.57 13.11
N GLU A 43 -10.79 8.11 12.53
CA GLU A 43 -11.09 6.69 12.36
C GLU A 43 -9.99 5.97 11.56
N ASN A 44 -9.50 6.58 10.48
CA ASN A 44 -8.38 6.04 9.71
C ASN A 44 -7.10 5.99 10.54
N CYS A 45 -6.76 7.04 11.29
CA CYS A 45 -5.61 7.03 12.20
C CYS A 45 -5.74 5.97 13.31
N GLU A 46 -6.94 5.61 13.73
CA GLU A 46 -7.18 4.54 14.71
C GLU A 46 -6.99 3.13 14.12
N LYS A 47 -7.40 2.93 12.86
CA LYS A 47 -7.46 1.62 12.20
C LYS A 47 -6.17 1.26 11.45
N LEU A 48 -5.59 2.22 10.75
CA LEU A 48 -4.44 1.98 9.88
C LEU A 48 -3.14 1.81 10.67
N PRO A 49 -2.21 1.00 10.18
CA PRO A 49 -0.81 1.09 10.55
C PRO A 49 -0.27 2.48 10.22
N LEU A 50 0.44 3.10 11.16
CA LEU A 50 1.02 4.42 10.99
C LEU A 50 2.54 4.36 11.12
N LEU A 51 3.24 4.92 10.14
CA LEU A 51 4.64 5.29 10.24
C LEU A 51 4.72 6.74 10.68
N LEU A 52 5.45 7.00 11.77
CA LEU A 52 5.56 8.32 12.38
C LEU A 52 6.99 8.86 12.23
N HIS A 53 7.11 10.11 11.82
CA HIS A 53 8.37 10.82 11.79
C HIS A 53 8.44 11.80 12.95
N TYR A 54 9.55 11.73 13.72
CA TYR A 54 9.78 12.56 14.90
C TYR A 54 10.91 13.54 14.67
N GLU A 55 10.71 14.78 15.12
CA GLU A 55 11.78 15.75 15.35
C GLU A 55 11.88 16.01 16.87
N GLY A 56 12.95 15.50 17.48
CA GLY A 56 13.02 15.44 18.94
C GLY A 56 11.93 14.54 19.53
N ASP A 57 11.01 15.12 20.28
CA ASP A 57 9.89 14.41 20.91
C ASP A 57 8.54 14.69 20.21
N GLU A 58 8.56 15.50 19.14
CA GLU A 58 7.35 15.88 18.42
C GLU A 58 7.15 15.03 17.17
N ILE A 59 5.90 14.56 16.94
CA ILE A 59 5.49 13.97 15.69
C ILE A 59 5.25 15.10 14.69
N VAL A 60 6.06 15.15 13.64
CA VAL A 60 6.00 16.22 12.62
C VAL A 60 5.54 15.72 11.26
N ALA A 61 5.43 14.41 11.09
CA ALA A 61 4.82 13.81 9.91
C ALA A 61 4.33 12.40 10.22
N PHE A 62 3.36 11.93 9.44
CA PHE A 62 2.92 10.54 9.47
C PHE A 62 2.48 10.06 8.09
N LEU A 63 2.62 8.74 7.90
CA LEU A 63 2.08 8.00 6.77
C LEU A 63 1.20 6.88 7.31
N GLY A 64 -0.03 6.78 6.81
CA GLY A 64 -0.94 5.66 7.03
C GLY A 64 -1.02 4.81 5.77
N TYR A 65 -1.03 3.49 5.91
CA TYR A 65 -1.08 2.57 4.77
C TYR A 65 -2.01 1.40 5.03
N ASP A 66 -2.52 0.82 3.96
CA ASP A 66 -3.26 -0.43 3.97
C ASP A 66 -2.77 -1.31 2.81
N MET A 67 -2.30 -2.52 3.14
CA MET A 67 -1.69 -3.44 2.18
C MET A 67 -0.64 -2.74 1.29
N THR A 68 -0.94 -2.52 0.01
CA THR A 68 -0.04 -1.89 -0.99
C THR A 68 -0.46 -0.44 -1.32
N SER A 69 -1.32 0.16 -0.50
CA SER A 69 -1.84 1.52 -0.72
C SER A 69 -1.36 2.48 0.36
N ILE A 70 -0.93 3.66 -0.06
CA ILE A 70 -0.71 4.80 0.82
C ILE A 70 -2.04 5.52 0.98
N GLU A 71 -2.61 5.46 2.19
CA GLU A 71 -3.92 6.05 2.49
C GLU A 71 -3.80 7.49 3.02
N MET A 72 -2.71 7.78 3.70
CA MET A 72 -2.48 9.09 4.33
C MET A 72 -1.00 9.44 4.29
N LEU A 73 -0.67 10.68 3.93
CA LEU A 73 0.68 11.24 4.08
C LEU A 73 0.56 12.73 4.39
N PHE A 74 0.92 13.11 5.60
CA PHE A 74 0.85 14.49 6.05
C PHE A 74 2.15 14.90 6.75
N VAL A 75 2.65 16.07 6.38
CA VAL A 75 3.86 16.69 6.94
C VAL A 75 3.47 18.06 7.49
N ASP A 76 3.88 18.36 8.71
CA ASP A 76 3.70 19.65 9.34
C ASP A 76 4.22 20.76 8.40
N PRO A 77 3.45 21.84 8.16
CA PRO A 77 3.85 22.93 7.28
C PRO A 77 5.25 23.48 7.54
N ASP A 78 5.66 23.58 8.80
CA ASP A 78 6.96 24.13 9.23
C ASP A 78 8.14 23.16 8.96
N TYR A 79 7.83 21.91 8.63
CA TYR A 79 8.81 20.87 8.36
C TYR A 79 8.84 20.41 6.90
N ARG A 80 8.05 21.04 6.02
CA ARG A 80 8.09 20.77 4.57
C ARG A 80 9.40 21.19 3.94
N GLY A 81 9.71 20.60 2.78
CA GLY A 81 10.93 20.89 2.06
C GLY A 81 12.22 20.28 2.63
N LYS A 82 12.14 19.56 3.75
CA LYS A 82 13.29 18.91 4.43
C LYS A 82 13.52 17.44 4.02
N GLY A 83 12.77 16.93 3.04
CA GLY A 83 12.90 15.53 2.57
C GLY A 83 11.99 14.52 3.27
N ILE A 84 11.38 14.86 4.41
CA ILE A 84 10.59 13.93 5.24
C ILE A 84 9.53 13.15 4.45
N GLY A 85 8.76 13.84 3.59
CA GLY A 85 7.75 13.19 2.77
C GLY A 85 8.34 12.17 1.79
N ARG A 86 9.54 12.45 1.23
CA ARG A 86 10.26 11.52 0.38
C ARG A 86 10.67 10.27 1.16
N ASP A 87 11.30 10.46 2.31
CA ASP A 87 11.81 9.37 3.14
C ASP A 87 10.67 8.41 3.55
N LEU A 88 9.48 8.98 3.88
CA LEU A 88 8.30 8.20 4.21
C LEU A 88 7.77 7.40 3.01
N ILE A 89 7.78 7.96 1.80
CA ILE A 89 7.35 7.28 0.57
C ILE A 89 8.36 6.19 0.18
N GLU A 90 9.66 6.48 0.23
CA GLU A 90 10.71 5.51 -0.06
C GLU A 90 10.61 4.30 0.89
N TRP A 91 10.41 4.56 2.18
CA TRP A 91 10.13 3.49 3.14
C TRP A 91 8.84 2.71 2.77
N ALA A 92 7.76 3.40 2.43
CA ALA A 92 6.51 2.72 2.08
C ALA A 92 6.66 1.82 0.84
N ILE A 93 7.45 2.24 -0.17
CA ILE A 93 7.72 1.43 -1.35
C ILE A 93 8.59 0.21 -1.00
N GLU A 94 9.65 0.40 -0.20
CA GLU A 94 10.63 -0.66 0.07
C GLU A 94 10.18 -1.66 1.13
N ASP A 95 9.53 -1.21 2.21
CA ASP A 95 9.25 -2.02 3.39
C ASP A 95 7.82 -2.57 3.44
N VAL A 96 6.83 -1.81 2.96
CA VAL A 96 5.43 -2.25 2.91
C VAL A 96 4.91 -2.47 1.49
N HIS A 97 5.79 -2.28 0.48
CA HIS A 97 5.51 -2.56 -0.92
C HIS A 97 4.35 -1.74 -1.49
N ALA A 98 4.24 -0.48 -1.05
CA ALA A 98 3.20 0.42 -1.50
C ALA A 98 3.38 0.75 -3.00
N GLU A 99 2.30 0.61 -3.76
CA GLU A 99 2.26 0.86 -5.20
C GLU A 99 1.21 1.88 -5.59
N THR A 100 0.26 2.18 -4.72
CA THR A 100 -0.86 3.05 -5.04
C THR A 100 -1.04 4.16 -4.01
N VAL A 101 -1.58 5.29 -4.47
CA VAL A 101 -2.00 6.41 -3.62
C VAL A 101 -3.15 7.15 -4.29
N ALA A 102 -4.07 7.66 -3.49
CA ALA A 102 -5.12 8.56 -3.94
C ALA A 102 -4.78 10.00 -3.52
N VAL A 103 -4.95 10.95 -4.44
CA VAL A 103 -4.67 12.36 -4.20
C VAL A 103 -5.75 13.25 -4.79
N ASN A 104 -6.12 14.30 -4.09
CA ASN A 104 -7.04 15.29 -4.66
C ASN A 104 -6.37 16.01 -5.83
N GLU A 105 -7.04 16.03 -6.99
CA GLU A 105 -6.54 16.67 -8.23
C GLU A 105 -6.22 18.15 -8.02
N GLN A 106 -6.98 18.84 -7.17
CA GLN A 106 -6.81 20.27 -6.88
C GLN A 106 -5.57 20.56 -6.02
N ASN A 107 -4.99 19.52 -5.36
CA ASN A 107 -3.71 19.64 -4.65
C ASN A 107 -2.53 19.42 -5.62
N GLY A 108 -2.27 20.41 -6.48
CA GLY A 108 -1.20 20.34 -7.49
C GLY A 108 0.21 20.12 -6.91
N GLN A 109 0.45 20.52 -5.64
CA GLN A 109 1.73 20.27 -4.97
C GLN A 109 1.90 18.78 -4.69
N ALA A 110 0.87 18.11 -4.17
CA ALA A 110 0.91 16.67 -3.92
C ALA A 110 0.98 15.87 -5.23
N VAL A 111 0.18 16.24 -6.24
CA VAL A 111 0.25 15.60 -7.58
C VAL A 111 1.66 15.66 -8.13
N SER A 112 2.29 16.85 -8.10
CA SER A 112 3.66 17.04 -8.58
C SER A 112 4.69 16.30 -7.71
N PHE A 113 4.45 16.17 -6.42
CA PHE A 113 5.30 15.40 -5.52
C PHE A 113 5.27 13.91 -5.86
N TYR A 114 4.10 13.29 -5.97
CA TYR A 114 3.98 11.88 -6.32
C TYR A 114 4.52 11.58 -7.72
N ALA A 115 4.32 12.48 -8.70
CA ALA A 115 4.92 12.33 -10.03
C ALA A 115 6.47 12.26 -9.97
N ARG A 116 7.11 13.10 -9.13
CA ARG A 116 8.57 13.02 -8.90
C ARG A 116 9.02 11.76 -8.17
N MET A 117 8.12 11.15 -7.38
CA MET A 117 8.36 9.85 -6.72
C MET A 117 8.10 8.66 -7.66
N GLY A 118 7.77 8.89 -8.94
CA GLY A 118 7.58 7.85 -9.95
C GLY A 118 6.17 7.30 -10.06
N PHE A 119 5.18 7.95 -9.46
CA PHE A 119 3.77 7.59 -9.62
C PHE A 119 3.17 8.25 -10.87
N GLU A 120 2.29 7.51 -11.54
CA GLU A 120 1.53 7.97 -12.72
C GLU A 120 0.03 7.82 -12.47
N VAL A 121 -0.78 8.68 -13.10
CA VAL A 121 -2.25 8.62 -13.00
C VAL A 121 -2.76 7.36 -13.70
N GLU A 122 -3.44 6.50 -12.95
CA GLU A 122 -4.10 5.30 -13.44
C GLU A 122 -5.60 5.54 -13.67
N ARG A 123 -6.25 6.29 -12.80
CA ARG A 123 -7.69 6.54 -12.83
C ARG A 123 -8.03 7.89 -12.18
N ARG A 124 -9.15 8.48 -12.59
CA ARG A 124 -9.72 9.70 -12.03
C ARG A 124 -11.20 9.51 -11.70
N THR A 125 -11.67 10.13 -10.62
CA THR A 125 -13.09 10.27 -10.30
C THR A 125 -13.48 11.75 -10.20
N GLU A 126 -14.74 12.06 -10.48
CA GLU A 126 -15.26 13.43 -10.39
C GLU A 126 -15.56 13.85 -8.95
N THR A 127 -15.74 12.87 -8.08
CA THR A 127 -16.05 13.06 -6.66
C THR A 127 -15.09 12.25 -5.80
N ASP A 128 -14.95 12.66 -4.55
CA ASP A 128 -14.28 11.86 -3.52
C ASP A 128 -15.11 10.66 -3.06
N GLY A 129 -14.58 9.88 -2.11
CA GLY A 129 -15.25 8.71 -1.53
C GLY A 129 -16.51 9.04 -0.72
N CYS A 130 -16.74 10.31 -0.35
CA CYS A 130 -17.94 10.79 0.33
C CYS A 130 -18.95 11.41 -0.63
N GLY A 131 -18.68 11.40 -1.95
CA GLY A 131 -19.55 11.97 -2.98
C GLY A 131 -19.47 13.49 -3.08
N LYS A 132 -18.50 14.16 -2.41
CA LYS A 132 -18.29 15.60 -2.55
C LYS A 132 -17.56 15.93 -3.85
N PRO A 133 -17.73 17.15 -4.40
CA PRO A 133 -17.19 17.54 -5.71
C PRO A 133 -15.68 17.86 -5.64
N TYR A 134 -14.92 16.93 -5.13
CA TYR A 134 -13.47 16.98 -5.03
C TYR A 134 -12.88 15.83 -5.86
N PRO A 135 -12.46 16.10 -7.11
CA PRO A 135 -11.90 15.07 -7.99
C PRO A 135 -10.67 14.40 -7.40
N ILE A 136 -10.63 13.07 -7.48
CA ILE A 136 -9.52 12.27 -6.99
C ILE A 136 -8.77 11.63 -8.15
N LEU A 137 -7.45 11.78 -8.14
CA LEU A 137 -6.53 11.02 -8.98
C LEU A 137 -6.04 9.81 -8.18
N TYR A 138 -6.21 8.64 -8.76
CA TYR A 138 -5.61 7.39 -8.28
C TYR A 138 -4.33 7.18 -9.05
N LEU A 139 -3.24 7.13 -8.32
CA LEU A 139 -1.90 7.04 -8.89
C LEU A 139 -1.32 5.65 -8.60
N ARG A 140 -0.52 5.13 -9.54
CA ARG A 140 0.23 3.90 -9.38
C ARG A 140 1.72 4.14 -9.65
N LEU A 141 2.56 3.49 -8.85
CA LEU A 141 4.02 3.49 -9.05
C LEU A 141 4.35 2.80 -10.38
N LYS A 142 5.03 3.52 -11.28
CA LYS A 142 5.32 3.05 -12.64
C LYS A 142 6.24 1.83 -12.68
N ASN A 143 7.27 1.84 -11.83
CA ASN A 143 8.28 0.81 -11.78
C ASN A 143 8.47 0.35 -10.33
N PRO A 144 7.57 -0.50 -9.80
CA PRO A 144 7.73 -1.05 -8.46
C PRO A 144 8.97 -1.97 -8.42
N PRO A 145 9.69 -2.03 -7.28
CA PRO A 145 10.84 -2.92 -7.11
C PRO A 145 10.50 -4.40 -7.29
N GLN A 146 9.25 -4.77 -7.04
CA GLN A 146 8.72 -6.12 -7.17
C GLN A 146 7.51 -6.16 -8.09
N ARG A 147 7.23 -7.35 -8.66
CA ARG A 147 6.04 -7.57 -9.47
C ARG A 147 5.59 -9.03 -9.44
N MET A 148 4.29 -9.24 -9.55
CA MET A 148 3.74 -10.58 -9.79
C MET A 148 3.70 -10.87 -11.29
N VAL A 149 4.19 -12.06 -11.67
CA VAL A 149 4.23 -12.52 -13.06
C VAL A 149 3.49 -13.85 -13.17
N LYS A 150 2.50 -13.93 -14.06
CA LYS A 150 1.81 -15.20 -14.32
C LYS A 150 2.72 -16.13 -15.11
N VAL A 151 2.89 -17.35 -14.62
CA VAL A 151 3.67 -18.39 -15.28
C VAL A 151 2.86 -19.00 -16.42
N THR A 152 3.34 -18.86 -17.65
CA THR A 152 2.71 -19.44 -18.86
C THR A 152 3.49 -20.63 -19.43
N GLY A 153 4.66 -20.94 -18.86
CA GLY A 153 5.54 -22.02 -19.26
C GLY A 153 5.58 -23.15 -18.25
N ASP A 154 6.73 -23.79 -18.14
CA ASP A 154 6.98 -24.89 -17.21
C ASP A 154 6.91 -24.41 -15.76
N LYS A 155 5.83 -24.75 -15.07
CA LYS A 155 5.62 -24.41 -13.65
C LYS A 155 6.57 -25.17 -12.74
N LYS A 156 7.03 -26.37 -13.14
CA LYS A 156 8.01 -27.17 -12.37
C LYS A 156 9.40 -26.54 -12.34
N ALA A 157 9.71 -25.57 -13.18
CA ALA A 157 10.93 -24.76 -13.04
C ALA A 157 11.05 -24.11 -11.66
N TYR A 158 9.93 -23.92 -10.95
CA TYR A 158 9.84 -23.32 -9.61
C TYR A 158 9.59 -24.34 -8.50
N LEU A 159 9.88 -25.64 -8.76
CA LEU A 159 9.59 -26.74 -7.82
C LEU A 159 10.20 -26.51 -6.43
N HIS A 160 11.37 -25.89 -6.35
CA HIS A 160 12.01 -25.57 -5.07
C HIS A 160 11.15 -24.66 -4.18
N LEU A 161 10.41 -23.69 -4.75
CA LEU A 161 9.47 -22.82 -4.00
C LEU A 161 8.21 -23.60 -3.62
N LEU A 162 7.66 -24.36 -4.56
CA LEU A 162 6.46 -25.16 -4.32
C LEU A 162 6.65 -26.15 -3.17
N LEU A 163 7.83 -26.76 -3.06
CA LEU A 163 8.17 -27.72 -2.00
C LEU A 163 8.44 -27.05 -0.64
N ASP A 164 8.68 -25.75 -0.58
CA ASP A 164 8.79 -25.01 0.69
C ASP A 164 7.43 -24.94 1.42
N ALA A 165 6.32 -24.84 0.68
CA ALA A 165 4.98 -24.82 1.27
C ALA A 165 4.33 -26.22 1.32
N ASP A 166 4.53 -27.07 0.29
CA ASP A 166 4.04 -28.46 0.24
C ASP A 166 5.21 -29.41 -0.05
N PRO A 167 5.82 -30.05 0.96
CA PRO A 167 7.02 -30.87 0.79
C PRO A 167 6.82 -32.16 -0.04
N CYS A 168 5.60 -32.45 -0.47
CA CYS A 168 5.27 -33.66 -1.23
C CYS A 168 5.04 -33.35 -2.71
N GLU A 169 6.02 -33.62 -3.57
CA GLU A 169 5.90 -33.37 -5.02
C GLU A 169 4.67 -34.04 -5.63
N ALA A 170 4.34 -35.26 -5.20
CA ALA A 170 3.15 -35.97 -5.69
C ALA A 170 1.83 -35.26 -5.32
N MET A 171 1.80 -34.46 -4.27
CA MET A 171 0.66 -33.61 -3.94
C MET A 171 0.64 -32.35 -4.80
N VAL A 172 1.80 -31.73 -5.01
CA VAL A 172 1.96 -30.59 -5.93
C VAL A 172 1.47 -30.97 -7.34
N ASP A 173 1.83 -32.13 -7.85
CA ASP A 173 1.44 -32.62 -9.18
C ASP A 173 -0.09 -32.74 -9.38
N ARG A 174 -0.86 -32.88 -8.30
CA ARG A 174 -2.32 -33.00 -8.38
C ARG A 174 -3.04 -31.72 -8.75
N TYR A 175 -2.47 -30.57 -8.42
CA TYR A 175 -3.13 -29.30 -8.63
C TYR A 175 -2.37 -28.38 -9.61
N LEU A 176 -1.07 -28.58 -9.80
CA LEU A 176 -0.21 -27.61 -10.46
C LEU A 176 -0.60 -27.34 -11.92
N GLU A 177 -0.86 -28.39 -12.71
CA GLU A 177 -1.13 -28.24 -14.13
C GLU A 177 -2.43 -27.46 -14.42
N GLU A 178 -3.49 -27.74 -13.66
CA GLU A 178 -4.82 -27.15 -13.88
C GLU A 178 -5.00 -25.79 -13.20
N SER A 179 -4.03 -25.37 -12.35
CA SER A 179 -4.09 -24.12 -11.58
C SER A 179 -3.36 -22.98 -12.27
N ASP A 180 -3.75 -21.74 -11.99
CA ASP A 180 -2.95 -20.57 -12.30
C ASP A 180 -1.75 -20.50 -11.33
N MET A 181 -0.57 -20.24 -11.86
CA MET A 181 0.63 -20.01 -11.06
C MET A 181 1.18 -18.61 -11.32
N PHE A 182 1.56 -17.95 -10.26
CA PHE A 182 2.22 -16.64 -10.28
C PHE A 182 3.54 -16.71 -9.50
N VAL A 183 4.54 -16.00 -9.97
CA VAL A 183 5.81 -15.82 -9.25
C VAL A 183 5.97 -14.34 -8.88
N LEU A 184 6.54 -14.11 -7.71
CA LEU A 184 6.96 -12.78 -7.26
C LEU A 184 8.41 -12.57 -7.66
N GLU A 185 8.63 -11.61 -8.55
CA GLU A 185 9.97 -11.14 -8.93
C GLU A 185 10.34 -9.87 -8.19
N ARG A 186 11.58 -9.79 -7.72
CA ARG A 186 12.22 -8.59 -7.21
C ARG A 186 13.67 -8.52 -7.70
N ASP A 187 14.07 -7.39 -8.27
CA ASP A 187 15.43 -7.16 -8.77
C ASP A 187 15.92 -8.27 -9.72
N GLY A 188 14.99 -8.81 -10.55
CA GLY A 188 15.29 -9.89 -11.50
C GLY A 188 15.41 -11.28 -10.88
N LYS A 189 15.15 -11.45 -9.58
CA LYS A 189 15.14 -12.73 -8.87
C LYS A 189 13.71 -13.12 -8.50
N VAL A 190 13.35 -14.38 -8.70
CA VAL A 190 12.10 -14.92 -8.17
C VAL A 190 12.28 -15.20 -6.68
N ILE A 191 11.44 -14.60 -5.85
CA ILE A 191 11.52 -14.62 -4.37
C ILE A 191 10.31 -15.25 -3.70
N GLY A 192 9.25 -15.54 -4.46
CA GLY A 192 8.05 -16.18 -3.94
C GLY A 192 7.17 -16.67 -5.08
N GLU A 193 6.13 -17.40 -4.73
CA GLU A 193 5.15 -17.92 -5.67
C GLU A 193 3.76 -18.03 -5.03
N ALA A 194 2.73 -18.16 -5.86
CA ALA A 194 1.40 -18.61 -5.47
C ALA A 194 0.75 -19.44 -6.58
N VAL A 195 0.04 -20.48 -6.18
CA VAL A 195 -0.78 -21.31 -7.05
C VAL A 195 -2.23 -21.22 -6.64
N VAL A 196 -3.12 -20.91 -7.59
CA VAL A 196 -4.55 -20.72 -7.34
C VAL A 196 -5.33 -21.61 -8.32
N ASP A 197 -6.24 -22.42 -7.79
CA ASP A 197 -7.06 -23.30 -8.62
C ASP A 197 -8.23 -22.57 -9.32
N GLU A 198 -8.97 -23.29 -10.15
CA GLU A 198 -10.11 -22.74 -10.90
C GLU A 198 -11.25 -22.21 -10.03
N LYS A 199 -11.31 -22.59 -8.73
CA LYS A 199 -12.30 -22.15 -7.75
C LYS A 199 -11.83 -20.93 -6.96
N GLY A 200 -10.60 -20.45 -7.17
CA GLY A 200 -10.01 -19.36 -6.43
C GLY A 200 -9.35 -19.77 -5.11
N GLU A 201 -9.19 -21.09 -4.87
CA GLU A 201 -8.50 -21.59 -3.69
C GLU A 201 -6.98 -21.49 -3.89
N ILE A 202 -6.28 -20.90 -2.93
CA ILE A 202 -4.81 -20.86 -2.91
C ILE A 202 -4.33 -22.25 -2.51
N LYS A 203 -3.71 -22.98 -3.44
CA LYS A 203 -3.19 -24.34 -3.26
C LYS A 203 -1.76 -24.32 -2.73
N ASN A 204 -0.99 -23.30 -3.06
CA ASN A 204 0.38 -23.12 -2.62
C ASN A 204 0.69 -21.64 -2.52
N LEU A 205 1.48 -21.25 -1.53
CA LEU A 205 2.04 -19.91 -1.38
C LEU A 205 3.34 -20.01 -0.60
N ALA A 206 4.44 -19.62 -1.23
CA ALA A 206 5.75 -19.61 -0.60
C ALA A 206 6.48 -18.28 -0.86
N VAL A 207 7.32 -17.91 0.11
CA VAL A 207 8.28 -16.82 0.01
C VAL A 207 9.61 -17.35 0.52
N LEU A 208 10.69 -17.15 -0.23
CA LEU A 208 12.03 -17.61 0.15
C LEU A 208 12.40 -17.17 1.56
N PRO A 209 13.06 -18.02 2.37
CA PRO A 209 13.34 -17.77 3.78
C PRO A 209 13.97 -16.41 4.08
N GLU A 210 14.92 -15.95 3.24
CA GLU A 210 15.59 -14.66 3.40
C GLU A 210 14.70 -13.44 3.15
N TYR A 211 13.51 -13.65 2.57
CA TYR A 211 12.49 -12.63 2.29
C TYR A 211 11.27 -12.72 3.21
N GLN A 212 11.19 -13.76 4.05
CA GLN A 212 10.09 -13.90 5.02
C GLN A 212 10.14 -12.80 6.09
N GLY A 213 8.97 -12.50 6.70
CA GLY A 213 8.84 -11.44 7.70
C GLY A 213 8.88 -10.01 7.13
N LYS A 214 8.96 -9.84 5.81
CA LYS A 214 9.04 -8.55 5.10
C LYS A 214 7.79 -8.23 4.29
N LEU A 215 6.64 -8.71 4.69
CA LEU A 215 5.31 -8.47 4.11
C LEU A 215 5.09 -8.99 2.67
N TYR A 216 6.04 -9.71 2.05
CA TYR A 216 5.85 -10.23 0.69
C TYR A 216 4.67 -11.20 0.56
N GLY A 217 4.37 -12.00 1.59
CA GLY A 217 3.18 -12.83 1.59
C GLY A 217 1.89 -11.99 1.52
N MET A 218 1.83 -10.87 2.23
CA MET A 218 0.71 -9.92 2.14
C MET A 218 0.62 -9.26 0.77
N TYR A 219 1.77 -8.91 0.17
CA TYR A 219 1.83 -8.40 -1.19
C TYR A 219 1.23 -9.37 -2.21
N ILE A 220 1.62 -10.66 -2.15
CA ILE A 220 1.06 -11.72 -2.99
C ILE A 220 -0.45 -11.82 -2.81
N LEU A 221 -0.93 -11.86 -1.56
CA LEU A 221 -2.37 -11.95 -1.27
C LEU A 221 -3.14 -10.73 -1.79
N SER A 222 -2.59 -9.51 -1.63
CA SER A 222 -3.19 -8.28 -2.16
C SER A 222 -3.32 -8.32 -3.68
N PHE A 223 -2.26 -8.77 -4.37
CA PHE A 223 -2.29 -8.96 -5.82
C PHE A 223 -3.37 -9.95 -6.23
N LEU A 224 -3.43 -11.13 -5.62
CA LEU A 224 -4.43 -12.16 -5.95
C LEU A 224 -5.85 -11.67 -5.71
N ALA A 225 -6.11 -10.97 -4.61
CA ALA A 225 -7.42 -10.37 -4.32
C ALA A 225 -7.84 -9.38 -5.42
N GLY A 226 -6.92 -8.54 -5.90
CA GLY A 226 -7.16 -7.64 -7.01
C GLY A 226 -7.34 -8.36 -8.36
N TYR A 227 -6.49 -9.35 -8.65
CA TYR A 227 -6.50 -10.10 -9.90
C TYR A 227 -7.78 -10.90 -10.11
N TYR A 228 -8.34 -11.47 -9.04
CA TYR A 228 -9.53 -12.30 -9.08
C TYR A 228 -10.82 -11.59 -8.66
N LYS A 229 -10.78 -10.29 -8.34
CA LYS A 229 -11.92 -9.51 -7.84
C LYS A 229 -13.20 -9.67 -8.65
N ASP A 230 -13.09 -9.66 -9.98
CA ASP A 230 -14.25 -9.77 -10.88
C ASP A 230 -14.63 -11.23 -11.21
N ARG A 231 -13.76 -12.18 -10.93
CA ARG A 231 -13.96 -13.60 -11.26
C ARG A 231 -14.63 -14.37 -10.12
N PHE A 232 -14.42 -13.95 -8.87
CA PHE A 232 -14.94 -14.60 -7.66
C PHE A 232 -15.71 -13.60 -6.78
N SER A 233 -16.61 -12.81 -7.37
CA SER A 233 -17.39 -11.75 -6.71
C SER A 233 -18.41 -12.25 -5.68
N CYS A 234 -18.21 -13.44 -5.10
CA CYS A 234 -19.06 -14.05 -4.07
C CYS A 234 -18.22 -14.79 -3.03
N LEU A 235 -17.37 -14.06 -2.30
CA LEU A 235 -16.83 -14.54 -1.03
C LEU A 235 -16.91 -13.43 0.00
#